data_becbaee92b9850c8b73bd0e79a4d8184
#
_entry.id   becbaee92b9850c8b73bd0e79a4d8184
#
_cell.length_a   1.000
_cell.length_b   1.000
_cell.length_c   1.000
_cell.angle_alpha   90.00
_cell.angle_beta   90.00
_cell.angle_gamma   90.00
#
_symmetry.space_group_name_H-M   'P 1'
#
loop_
_entity.id
_entity.type
_entity.pdbx_description
1 polymer ?
#
loop_
_entity_poly.entity_id
_entity_poly.type
_entity_poly.pdbx_seq_one_letter_code
_entity_poly.pdbx_strand_id
1 'polypeptide(L)'
;EKTKLILCGKEELEMAKRIITISREFGSGGRFIGEEVAKKLGIAYYDKNVINEIAEKSGLSPEYIQENAELSPKKGMFAYALAGRDITGKSVEDMVHEAQRKVILELAEKVPCVIIGRNADYILKDRDDVLNVFIHGDMPVKIQRISQIYHVSEKVAAKMIEDTDKRRMTNYNFYTEQKWGKASNYTLCLNTSQLGYDRCEKIIMECLE
;
A
#
# COMPACT_ATOMS: atom_id res chain seq x y z
N GLU A 1 -26.43 -7.14 2.91
CA GLU A 1 -26.99 -5.92 2.27
C GLU A 1 -25.93 -5.38 1.33
N LYS A 2 -26.21 -5.39 0.02
CA LYS A 2 -25.30 -4.90 -1.01
C LYS A 2 -25.34 -3.37 -1.04
N THR A 3 -24.21 -2.71 -0.90
CA THR A 3 -24.15 -1.24 -0.89
C THR A 3 -24.21 -0.72 -2.32
N LYS A 4 -25.26 0.02 -2.64
CA LYS A 4 -25.44 0.72 -3.93
C LYS A 4 -24.60 2.01 -3.96
N LEU A 5 -23.75 2.14 -4.96
CA LEU A 5 -23.00 3.36 -5.22
C LEU A 5 -23.71 4.18 -6.29
N ILE A 6 -24.20 5.36 -5.95
CA ILE A 6 -24.78 6.28 -6.91
C ILE A 6 -23.67 7.08 -7.57
N LEU A 7 -23.30 6.71 -8.78
CA LEU A 7 -22.48 7.54 -9.65
C LEU A 7 -23.40 8.48 -10.42
N CYS A 8 -23.19 9.77 -10.27
CA CYS A 8 -23.96 10.82 -10.92
C CYS A 8 -24.02 10.60 -12.45
N GLY A 9 -25.17 10.11 -12.95
CA GLY A 9 -25.45 9.99 -14.38
C GLY A 9 -25.01 8.71 -15.09
N LYS A 10 -24.58 7.65 -14.35
CA LYS A 10 -24.27 6.31 -14.91
C LYS A 10 -24.89 5.22 -14.04
N GLU A 11 -25.13 4.05 -14.63
CA GLU A 11 -25.70 2.87 -13.99
C GLU A 11 -25.09 2.59 -12.60
N GLU A 12 -25.94 2.24 -11.63
CA GLU A 12 -25.50 1.84 -10.29
C GLU A 12 -24.64 0.58 -10.38
N LEU A 13 -23.35 0.70 -10.06
CA LEU A 13 -22.44 -0.44 -10.01
C LEU A 13 -22.59 -1.12 -8.65
N GLU A 14 -23.14 -2.32 -8.65
CA GLU A 14 -23.21 -3.15 -7.45
C GLU A 14 -21.88 -3.90 -7.27
N MET A 15 -21.00 -3.43 -6.38
CA MET A 15 -19.71 -4.06 -6.13
C MET A 15 -19.79 -4.97 -4.91
N ALA A 16 -19.38 -6.24 -5.06
CA ALA A 16 -19.21 -7.18 -3.95
C ALA A 16 -18.03 -6.74 -3.05
N LYS A 17 -16.99 -6.15 -3.64
CA LYS A 17 -15.82 -5.62 -2.94
C LYS A 17 -15.82 -4.08 -3.01
N ARG A 18 -15.79 -3.44 -1.84
CA ARG A 18 -15.78 -1.97 -1.71
C ARG A 18 -14.40 -1.38 -1.59
N ILE A 19 -13.44 -2.15 -1.13
CA ILE A 19 -12.09 -1.69 -0.80
C ILE A 19 -11.09 -2.52 -1.57
N ILE A 20 -10.11 -1.85 -2.18
CA ILE A 20 -8.98 -2.48 -2.85
C ILE A 20 -7.71 -2.08 -2.10
N THR A 21 -6.98 -3.03 -1.56
CA THR A 21 -5.65 -2.77 -1.03
C THR A 21 -4.59 -3.19 -2.06
N ILE A 22 -3.58 -2.35 -2.28
CA ILE A 22 -2.49 -2.65 -3.20
C ILE A 22 -1.14 -2.59 -2.49
N SER A 23 -0.64 -3.77 -2.12
CA SER A 23 0.77 -3.97 -1.77
C SER A 23 1.58 -4.15 -3.05
N ARG A 24 2.83 -3.68 -3.08
CA ARG A 24 3.59 -3.63 -4.34
C ARG A 24 5.10 -3.56 -4.13
N GLU A 25 5.85 -4.12 -5.06
CA GLU A 25 7.28 -3.89 -5.18
C GLU A 25 7.59 -2.49 -5.74
N PHE A 26 8.77 -1.96 -5.41
CA PHE A 26 9.23 -0.68 -5.95
C PHE A 26 9.57 -0.83 -7.44
N GLY A 27 9.05 0.07 -8.26
CA GLY A 27 9.23 0.01 -9.71
C GLY A 27 8.23 -0.89 -10.45
N SER A 28 7.38 -1.67 -9.76
CA SER A 28 6.39 -2.54 -10.41
C SER A 28 5.21 -1.79 -11.07
N GLY A 29 5.01 -0.51 -10.78
CA GLY A 29 3.87 0.25 -11.30
C GLY A 29 2.58 0.13 -10.49
N GLY A 30 2.57 -0.62 -9.38
CA GLY A 30 1.35 -0.86 -8.60
C GLY A 30 0.66 0.39 -8.10
N ARG A 31 1.41 1.48 -7.84
CA ARG A 31 0.84 2.78 -7.47
C ARG A 31 0.03 3.39 -8.62
N PHE A 32 0.59 3.39 -9.83
CA PHE A 32 -0.06 3.87 -11.04
C PHE A 32 -1.34 3.07 -11.34
N ILE A 33 -1.26 1.73 -11.27
CA ILE A 33 -2.40 0.85 -11.47
C ILE A 33 -3.52 1.17 -10.46
N GLY A 34 -3.19 1.35 -9.17
CA GLY A 34 -4.19 1.70 -8.16
C GLY A 34 -4.88 3.04 -8.40
N GLU A 35 -4.12 4.04 -8.85
CA GLU A 35 -4.65 5.36 -9.21
C GLU A 35 -5.61 5.28 -10.41
N GLU A 36 -5.23 4.56 -11.48
CA GLU A 36 -6.07 4.38 -12.66
C GLU A 36 -7.32 3.54 -12.38
N VAL A 37 -7.21 2.48 -11.58
CA VAL A 37 -8.37 1.69 -11.13
C VAL A 37 -9.35 2.57 -10.34
N ALA A 38 -8.86 3.35 -9.36
CA ALA A 38 -9.72 4.25 -8.58
C ALA A 38 -10.43 5.27 -9.46
N LYS A 39 -9.71 5.85 -10.43
CA LYS A 39 -10.24 6.82 -11.40
C LYS A 39 -11.31 6.19 -12.30
N LYS A 40 -11.07 4.99 -12.84
CA LYS A 40 -12.04 4.29 -13.70
C LYS A 40 -13.32 3.90 -12.95
N LEU A 41 -13.18 3.55 -11.67
CA LEU A 41 -14.31 3.19 -10.80
C LEU A 41 -15.01 4.41 -10.17
N GLY A 42 -14.40 5.60 -10.24
CA GLY A 42 -14.92 6.80 -9.58
C GLY A 42 -14.92 6.72 -8.05
N ILE A 43 -13.98 5.95 -7.46
CA ILE A 43 -13.84 5.77 -6.01
C ILE A 43 -12.63 6.52 -5.44
N ALA A 44 -12.57 6.66 -4.12
CA ALA A 44 -11.48 7.36 -3.45
C ALA A 44 -10.13 6.64 -3.64
N TYR A 45 -9.05 7.41 -3.71
CA TYR A 45 -7.68 6.91 -3.79
C TYR A 45 -6.84 7.44 -2.64
N TYR A 46 -6.26 6.53 -1.88
CA TYR A 46 -5.49 6.84 -0.68
C TYR A 46 -4.05 6.34 -0.79
N ASP A 47 -3.12 7.27 -0.91
CA ASP A 47 -1.68 7.00 -0.90
C ASP A 47 -0.96 8.04 -0.03
N LYS A 48 -0.55 9.17 -0.60
CA LYS A 48 0.13 10.23 0.16
C LYS A 48 -0.80 11.01 1.09
N ASN A 49 -2.07 11.12 0.74
CA ASN A 49 -3.06 11.88 1.52
C ASN A 49 -3.25 11.30 2.93
N VAL A 50 -3.12 9.98 3.07
CA VAL A 50 -3.17 9.29 4.37
C VAL A 50 -2.07 9.77 5.32
N ILE A 51 -0.93 10.25 4.77
CA ILE A 51 0.20 10.74 5.57
C ILE A 51 -0.22 11.90 6.48
N ASN A 52 -0.97 12.86 5.95
CA ASN A 52 -1.40 14.02 6.73
C ASN A 52 -2.37 13.63 7.85
N GLU A 53 -3.33 12.73 7.56
CA GLU A 53 -4.25 12.25 8.59
C GLU A 53 -3.52 11.44 9.69
N ILE A 54 -2.53 10.63 9.32
CA ILE A 54 -1.69 9.92 10.28
C ILE A 54 -0.87 10.91 11.12
N ALA A 55 -0.30 11.93 10.48
CA ALA A 55 0.48 12.96 11.16
C ALA A 55 -0.37 13.71 12.22
N GLU A 56 -1.55 14.16 11.84
CA GLU A 56 -2.48 14.83 12.78
C GLU A 56 -2.83 13.94 13.98
N LYS A 57 -3.08 12.66 13.75
CA LYS A 57 -3.49 11.72 14.83
C LYS A 57 -2.34 11.26 15.71
N SER A 58 -1.13 11.21 15.18
CA SER A 58 0.07 10.81 15.94
C SER A 58 0.78 11.97 16.63
N GLY A 59 0.49 13.23 16.24
CA GLY A 59 1.23 14.40 16.68
C GLY A 59 2.64 14.52 16.09
N LEU A 60 2.94 13.74 15.06
CA LEU A 60 4.25 13.70 14.39
C LEU A 60 4.20 14.49 13.07
N SER A 61 5.38 14.98 12.61
CA SER A 61 5.42 15.72 11.34
C SER A 61 5.10 14.83 10.13
N PRO A 62 4.48 15.39 9.07
CA PRO A 62 4.20 14.66 7.83
C PRO A 62 5.46 14.05 7.20
N GLU A 63 6.61 14.75 7.30
CA GLU A 63 7.90 14.29 6.77
C GLU A 63 8.35 13.02 7.48
N TYR A 64 8.24 12.98 8.82
CA TYR A 64 8.57 11.79 9.61
C TYR A 64 7.68 10.61 9.23
N ILE A 65 6.36 10.84 9.08
CA ILE A 65 5.41 9.81 8.66
C ILE A 65 5.74 9.30 7.27
N GLN A 66 6.06 10.18 6.32
CA GLN A 66 6.42 9.81 4.95
C GLN A 66 7.63 8.87 4.91
N GLU A 67 8.62 9.10 5.77
CA GLU A 67 9.84 8.30 5.80
C GLU A 67 9.70 6.97 6.54
N ASN A 68 8.80 6.89 7.53
CA ASN A 68 8.78 5.78 8.49
C ASN A 68 7.48 4.97 8.53
N ALA A 69 6.35 5.48 8.03
CA ALA A 69 5.06 4.80 8.16
C ALA A 69 4.90 3.56 7.25
N GLU A 70 5.63 3.46 6.14
CA GLU A 70 5.59 2.30 5.23
C GLU A 70 6.93 1.56 5.17
N LEU A 71 8.00 2.24 5.51
CA LEU A 71 9.35 1.73 5.39
C LEU A 71 9.97 1.62 6.78
N SER A 72 10.64 0.51 7.07
CA SER A 72 11.47 0.43 8.27
C SER A 72 12.58 1.49 8.23
N PRO A 73 13.05 2.02 9.37
CA PRO A 73 14.15 2.95 9.41
C PRO A 73 15.38 2.44 8.66
N LYS A 74 16.17 3.36 8.08
CA LYS A 74 17.41 3.03 7.38
C LYS A 74 18.49 2.42 8.30
N LYS A 75 18.40 2.67 9.60
CA LYS A 75 19.28 2.07 10.63
C LYS A 75 18.66 0.74 11.07
N GLY A 76 19.42 -0.35 10.93
CA GLY A 76 18.95 -1.73 11.09
C GLY A 76 18.18 -2.06 12.39
N MET A 77 17.69 -3.29 12.45
CA MET A 77 16.76 -3.82 13.48
C MET A 77 17.21 -3.57 14.94
N PHE A 78 18.51 -3.44 15.23
CA PHE A 78 19.02 -3.06 16.54
C PHE A 78 18.68 -1.61 16.94
N ALA A 79 18.52 -0.70 15.98
CA ALA A 79 18.10 0.67 16.28
C ALA A 79 16.62 0.74 16.70
N TYR A 80 15.80 -0.19 16.24
CA TYR A 80 14.42 -0.38 16.70
C TYR A 80 14.34 -0.74 18.18
N ALA A 81 15.22 -1.62 18.64
CA ALA A 81 15.26 -2.06 20.03
C ALA A 81 15.79 -0.98 21.01
N LEU A 82 16.55 0.01 20.48
CA LEU A 82 17.15 1.10 21.24
C LEU A 82 16.46 2.46 21.02
N ALA A 83 15.41 2.52 20.19
CA ALA A 83 14.60 3.73 20.03
C ALA A 83 13.97 4.08 21.36
N GLY A 84 14.06 5.36 21.76
CA GLY A 84 13.50 5.84 23.01
C GLY A 84 12.02 5.48 23.12
N ARG A 85 11.68 4.81 24.22
CA ARG A 85 10.28 4.48 24.54
C ARG A 85 9.71 5.60 25.39
N ASP A 86 8.43 5.89 25.18
CA ASP A 86 7.71 6.79 26.05
C ASP A 86 7.44 6.18 27.44
N ILE A 87 6.79 6.93 28.32
CA ILE A 87 6.42 6.47 29.67
C ILE A 87 5.46 5.26 29.66
N THR A 88 4.84 4.96 28.52
CA THR A 88 3.96 3.78 28.29
C THR A 88 4.71 2.60 27.71
N GLY A 89 6.00 2.73 27.42
CA GLY A 89 6.85 1.71 26.82
C GLY A 89 6.72 1.58 25.31
N LYS A 90 5.97 2.48 24.65
CA LYS A 90 5.79 2.52 23.20
C LYS A 90 6.93 3.26 22.51
N SER A 91 7.38 2.75 21.38
CA SER A 91 8.27 3.46 20.50
C SER A 91 7.49 4.47 19.63
N VAL A 92 8.19 5.44 19.04
CA VAL A 92 7.58 6.38 18.09
C VAL A 92 7.01 5.64 16.88
N GLU A 93 7.69 4.59 16.45
CA GLU A 93 7.23 3.71 15.36
C GLU A 93 5.91 3.01 15.69
N ASP A 94 5.75 2.55 16.93
CA ASP A 94 4.49 1.93 17.39
C ASP A 94 3.35 2.95 17.39
N MET A 95 3.61 4.18 17.81
CA MET A 95 2.62 5.28 17.75
C MET A 95 2.19 5.58 16.32
N VAL A 96 3.14 5.64 15.38
CA VAL A 96 2.86 5.80 13.94
C VAL A 96 2.02 4.66 13.42
N HIS A 97 2.37 3.43 13.77
CA HIS A 97 1.62 2.24 13.32
C HIS A 97 0.18 2.23 13.86
N GLU A 98 -0.02 2.57 15.13
CA GLU A 98 -1.37 2.68 15.72
C GLU A 98 -2.21 3.79 15.06
N ALA A 99 -1.62 4.97 14.85
CA ALA A 99 -2.28 6.07 14.15
C ALA A 99 -2.64 5.66 12.71
N GLN A 100 -1.72 5.01 12.01
CA GLN A 100 -1.94 4.47 10.68
C GLN A 100 -3.11 3.47 10.64
N ARG A 101 -3.12 2.52 11.58
CA ARG A 101 -4.20 1.53 11.69
C ARG A 101 -5.55 2.21 11.88
N LYS A 102 -5.64 3.19 12.78
CA LYS A 102 -6.87 3.94 13.04
C LYS A 102 -7.36 4.68 11.80
N VAL A 103 -6.47 5.40 11.11
CA VAL A 103 -6.80 6.13 9.88
C VAL A 103 -7.32 5.18 8.79
N ILE A 104 -6.63 4.05 8.54
CA ILE A 104 -7.03 3.09 7.50
C ILE A 104 -8.41 2.49 7.79
N LEU A 105 -8.70 2.12 9.03
CA LEU A 105 -10.02 1.62 9.43
C LEU A 105 -11.11 2.68 9.20
N GLU A 106 -10.88 3.94 9.60
CA GLU A 106 -11.84 5.03 9.40
C GLU A 106 -12.07 5.34 7.92
N LEU A 107 -11.02 5.31 7.09
CA LEU A 107 -11.17 5.52 5.64
C LEU A 107 -11.98 4.40 4.98
N ALA A 108 -11.74 3.16 5.40
CA ALA A 108 -12.46 1.99 4.90
C ALA A 108 -13.96 2.00 5.24
N GLU A 109 -14.37 2.66 6.33
CA GLU A 109 -15.77 2.80 6.68
C GLU A 109 -16.50 3.92 5.89
N LYS A 110 -15.78 4.96 5.48
CA LYS A 110 -16.36 6.15 4.89
C LYS A 110 -16.92 5.91 3.50
N VAL A 111 -16.09 5.42 2.58
CA VAL A 111 -16.42 5.30 1.15
C VAL A 111 -15.66 4.15 0.51
N PRO A 112 -16.12 3.61 -0.63
CA PRO A 112 -15.34 2.71 -1.45
C PRO A 112 -14.02 3.35 -1.87
N CYS A 113 -12.91 2.60 -1.78
CA CYS A 113 -11.61 3.19 -1.99
C CYS A 113 -10.52 2.21 -2.41
N VAL A 114 -9.46 2.76 -3.00
CA VAL A 114 -8.17 2.08 -3.20
C VAL A 114 -7.17 2.62 -2.17
N ILE A 115 -6.52 1.73 -1.43
CA ILE A 115 -5.49 2.06 -0.44
C ILE A 115 -4.15 1.46 -0.84
N ILE A 116 -3.12 2.28 -0.91
CA ILE A 116 -1.79 1.87 -1.36
C ILE A 116 -0.85 1.58 -0.18
N GLY A 117 -0.45 0.30 -0.04
CA GLY A 117 0.52 -0.16 0.95
C GLY A 117 0.07 0.00 2.40
N ARG A 118 1.01 0.38 3.29
CA ARG A 118 0.76 0.70 4.72
C ARG A 118 0.13 -0.43 5.52
N ASN A 119 0.44 -1.66 5.12
CA ASN A 119 -0.11 -2.88 5.73
C ASN A 119 -1.66 -2.90 5.72
N ALA A 120 -2.29 -2.18 4.76
CA ALA A 120 -3.76 -2.07 4.69
C ALA A 120 -4.42 -3.44 4.46
N ASP A 121 -3.80 -4.31 3.68
CA ASP A 121 -4.20 -5.71 3.49
C ASP A 121 -4.33 -6.47 4.80
N TYR A 122 -3.39 -6.30 5.73
CA TYR A 122 -3.42 -6.93 7.04
C TYR A 122 -4.36 -6.21 8.02
N ILE A 123 -4.39 -4.88 8.00
CA ILE A 123 -5.26 -4.08 8.86
C ILE A 123 -6.74 -4.39 8.60
N LEU A 124 -7.10 -4.64 7.35
CA LEU A 124 -8.47 -4.90 6.90
C LEU A 124 -8.78 -6.39 6.68
N LYS A 125 -7.91 -7.30 7.13
CA LYS A 125 -7.99 -8.75 6.87
C LYS A 125 -9.27 -9.44 7.34
N ASP A 126 -9.93 -8.86 8.34
CA ASP A 126 -11.15 -9.43 8.93
C ASP A 126 -12.44 -8.91 8.24
N ARG A 127 -12.31 -8.17 7.12
CA ARG A 127 -13.42 -7.63 6.34
C ARG A 127 -13.65 -8.48 5.09
N ASP A 128 -14.91 -8.75 4.78
CA ASP A 128 -15.32 -9.55 3.62
C ASP A 128 -15.35 -8.73 2.32
N ASP A 129 -15.44 -7.39 2.42
CA ASP A 129 -15.57 -6.47 1.30
C ASP A 129 -14.24 -5.91 0.79
N VAL A 130 -13.11 -6.58 1.07
CA VAL A 130 -11.77 -6.16 0.67
C VAL A 130 -11.20 -7.09 -0.41
N LEU A 131 -10.66 -6.49 -1.47
CA LEU A 131 -9.83 -7.15 -2.46
C LEU A 131 -8.36 -6.83 -2.18
N ASN A 132 -7.60 -7.82 -1.73
CA ASN A 132 -6.17 -7.67 -1.45
C ASN A 132 -5.33 -8.03 -2.68
N VAL A 133 -4.56 -7.07 -3.19
CA VAL A 133 -3.74 -7.22 -4.41
C VAL A 133 -2.26 -7.00 -4.08
N PHE A 134 -1.39 -7.86 -4.62
CA PHE A 134 0.05 -7.67 -4.64
C PHE A 134 0.55 -7.47 -6.07
N ILE A 135 1.22 -6.35 -6.34
CA ILE A 135 1.77 -6.03 -7.65
C ILE A 135 3.29 -6.16 -7.62
N HIS A 136 3.82 -7.01 -8.49
CA HIS A 136 5.26 -7.22 -8.65
C HIS A 136 5.68 -7.10 -10.13
N GLY A 137 6.97 -7.21 -10.39
CA GLY A 137 7.50 -7.19 -11.75
C GLY A 137 8.90 -7.75 -11.84
N ASP A 138 9.32 -8.10 -13.06
CA ASP A 138 10.65 -8.64 -13.33
C ASP A 138 11.72 -7.58 -13.07
N MET A 139 12.81 -7.95 -12.41
CA MET A 139 13.86 -7.02 -11.98
C MET A 139 14.42 -6.14 -13.12
N PRO A 140 14.72 -6.65 -14.32
CA PRO A 140 15.21 -5.81 -15.43
C PRO A 140 14.22 -4.72 -15.82
N VAL A 141 12.93 -5.03 -15.87
CA VAL A 141 11.86 -4.07 -16.23
C VAL A 141 11.71 -3.00 -15.14
N LYS A 142 11.76 -3.40 -13.86
CA LYS A 142 11.75 -2.46 -12.74
C LYS A 142 12.96 -1.53 -12.76
N ILE A 143 14.16 -2.05 -13.04
CA ILE A 143 15.40 -1.27 -13.14
C ILE A 143 15.27 -0.22 -14.23
N GLN A 144 14.88 -0.61 -15.44
CA GLN A 144 14.69 0.30 -16.56
C GLN A 144 13.71 1.42 -16.21
N ARG A 145 12.57 1.08 -15.62
CA ARG A 145 11.55 2.05 -15.20
C ARG A 145 12.09 3.04 -14.16
N ILE A 146 12.77 2.56 -13.12
CA ILE A 146 13.31 3.41 -12.05
C ILE A 146 14.44 4.29 -12.57
N SER A 147 15.30 3.75 -13.43
CA SER A 147 16.36 4.52 -14.09
C SER A 147 15.79 5.71 -14.88
N GLN A 148 14.71 5.48 -15.63
CA GLN A 148 14.03 6.53 -16.41
C GLN A 148 13.33 7.57 -15.52
N ILE A 149 12.57 7.14 -14.50
CA ILE A 149 11.79 8.04 -13.64
C ILE A 149 12.69 8.95 -12.78
N TYR A 150 13.78 8.38 -12.25
CA TYR A 150 14.68 9.10 -11.33
C TYR A 150 15.94 9.65 -12.01
N HIS A 151 16.12 9.42 -13.31
CA HIS A 151 17.31 9.84 -14.08
C HIS A 151 18.62 9.35 -13.46
N VAL A 152 18.65 8.07 -13.05
CA VAL A 152 19.82 7.43 -12.42
C VAL A 152 20.33 6.26 -13.27
N SER A 153 21.58 5.82 -13.02
CA SER A 153 22.11 4.62 -13.69
C SER A 153 21.35 3.36 -13.25
N GLU A 154 21.34 2.33 -14.09
CA GLU A 154 20.72 1.03 -13.79
C GLU A 154 21.25 0.41 -12.49
N LYS A 155 22.55 0.55 -12.22
CA LYS A 155 23.16 0.10 -10.98
C LYS A 155 22.59 0.80 -9.75
N VAL A 156 22.35 2.11 -9.84
CA VAL A 156 21.71 2.89 -8.77
C VAL A 156 20.25 2.51 -8.65
N ALA A 157 19.54 2.36 -9.76
CA ALA A 157 18.14 1.94 -9.79
C ALA A 157 17.94 0.56 -9.14
N ALA A 158 18.80 -0.42 -9.46
CA ALA A 158 18.76 -1.75 -8.84
C ALA A 158 18.90 -1.68 -7.32
N LYS A 159 19.87 -0.90 -6.83
CA LYS A 159 20.06 -0.71 -5.39
C LYS A 159 18.86 -0.01 -4.73
N MET A 160 18.28 1.00 -5.38
CA MET A 160 17.07 1.68 -4.87
C MET A 160 15.90 0.69 -4.73
N ILE A 161 15.74 -0.24 -5.68
CA ILE A 161 14.69 -1.27 -5.65
C ILE A 161 14.92 -2.20 -4.46
N GLU A 162 16.11 -2.77 -4.36
CA GLU A 162 16.48 -3.70 -3.28
C GLU A 162 16.31 -3.07 -1.89
N ASP A 163 16.83 -1.85 -1.70
CA ASP A 163 16.77 -1.15 -0.42
C ASP A 163 15.31 -0.81 -0.04
N THR A 164 14.50 -0.37 -1.01
CA THR A 164 13.11 -0.01 -0.76
C THR A 164 12.26 -1.23 -0.43
N ASP A 165 12.37 -2.28 -1.25
CA ASP A 165 11.59 -3.51 -1.06
C ASP A 165 12.01 -4.24 0.23
N LYS A 166 13.31 -4.24 0.58
CA LYS A 166 13.80 -4.76 1.86
C LYS A 166 13.19 -4.00 3.06
N ARG A 167 13.12 -2.67 3.00
CA ARG A 167 12.52 -1.86 4.07
C ARG A 167 11.03 -2.10 4.21
N ARG A 168 10.28 -2.25 3.09
CA ARG A 168 8.86 -2.63 3.09
C ARG A 168 8.65 -4.00 3.72
N MET A 169 9.42 -4.98 3.26
CA MET A 169 9.39 -6.34 3.80
C MET A 169 9.66 -6.36 5.30
N THR A 170 10.67 -5.62 5.77
CA THR A 170 11.02 -5.56 7.19
C THR A 170 9.88 -4.96 8.01
N ASN A 171 9.30 -3.84 7.55
CA ASN A 171 8.15 -3.20 8.21
C ASN A 171 6.93 -4.13 8.25
N TYR A 172 6.54 -4.68 7.10
CA TYR A 172 5.40 -5.58 7.00
C TYR A 172 5.55 -6.80 7.90
N ASN A 173 6.68 -7.52 7.79
CA ASN A 173 6.90 -8.74 8.57
C ASN A 173 6.90 -8.48 10.08
N PHE A 174 7.41 -7.31 10.51
CA PHE A 174 7.44 -6.94 11.92
C PHE A 174 6.04 -6.70 12.49
N TYR A 175 5.21 -5.91 11.80
CA TYR A 175 3.89 -5.52 12.32
C TYR A 175 2.77 -6.53 12.02
N THR A 176 2.97 -7.44 11.09
CA THR A 176 1.92 -8.40 10.69
C THR A 176 2.23 -9.83 11.08
N GLU A 177 3.47 -10.13 11.48
CA GLU A 177 3.98 -11.50 11.71
C GLU A 177 3.83 -12.40 10.47
N GLN A 178 3.61 -11.80 9.29
CA GLN A 178 3.47 -12.46 8.00
C GLN A 178 4.65 -12.16 7.09
N LYS A 179 4.81 -12.94 6.02
CA LYS A 179 5.83 -12.70 4.99
C LYS A 179 5.28 -11.81 3.89
N TRP A 180 5.86 -10.64 3.72
CA TRP A 180 5.53 -9.73 2.63
C TRP A 180 5.69 -10.40 1.25
N GLY A 181 4.73 -10.19 0.34
CA GLY A 181 4.75 -10.78 -1.00
C GLY A 181 4.46 -12.28 -1.06
N LYS A 182 4.13 -12.93 0.08
CA LYS A 182 3.68 -14.32 0.06
C LYS A 182 2.27 -14.40 -0.53
N ALA A 183 2.12 -15.14 -1.63
CA ALA A 183 0.88 -15.21 -2.40
C ALA A 183 -0.37 -15.52 -1.55
N SER A 184 -0.23 -16.35 -0.50
CA SER A 184 -1.36 -16.71 0.38
C SER A 184 -1.91 -15.54 1.22
N ASN A 185 -1.26 -14.39 1.23
CA ASN A 185 -1.73 -13.19 1.96
C ASN A 185 -2.62 -12.30 1.08
N TYR A 186 -2.71 -12.58 -0.22
CA TYR A 186 -3.38 -11.74 -1.20
C TYR A 186 -4.38 -12.55 -2.01
N THR A 187 -5.45 -11.89 -2.45
CA THR A 187 -6.41 -12.48 -3.40
C THR A 187 -5.82 -12.56 -4.79
N LEU A 188 -5.05 -11.53 -5.20
CA LEU A 188 -4.38 -11.44 -6.49
C LEU A 188 -2.90 -11.12 -6.31
N CYS A 189 -2.05 -11.83 -7.06
CA CYS A 189 -0.64 -11.48 -7.24
C CYS A 189 -0.38 -11.30 -8.74
N LEU A 190 -0.08 -10.08 -9.20
CA LEU A 190 0.01 -9.74 -10.60
C LEU A 190 1.41 -9.27 -10.99
N ASN A 191 1.98 -9.94 -12.03
CA ASN A 191 3.26 -9.55 -12.60
C ASN A 191 3.04 -8.56 -13.76
N THR A 192 3.36 -7.29 -13.52
CA THR A 192 3.18 -6.23 -14.52
C THR A 192 4.12 -6.34 -15.71
N SER A 193 5.27 -7.00 -15.55
CA SER A 193 6.21 -7.20 -16.67
C SER A 193 5.67 -8.19 -17.70
N GLN A 194 4.81 -9.13 -17.27
CA GLN A 194 4.22 -10.16 -18.13
C GLN A 194 2.84 -9.75 -18.65
N LEU A 195 2.05 -9.09 -17.82
CA LEU A 195 0.66 -8.77 -18.12
C LEU A 195 0.49 -7.38 -18.77
N GLY A 196 1.39 -6.44 -18.44
CA GLY A 196 1.17 -5.01 -18.72
C GLY A 196 0.17 -4.39 -17.75
N TYR A 197 0.14 -3.05 -17.71
CA TYR A 197 -0.70 -2.32 -16.74
C TYR A 197 -2.19 -2.45 -17.05
N ASP A 198 -2.58 -2.24 -18.31
CA ASP A 198 -3.99 -2.29 -18.72
C ASP A 198 -4.67 -3.62 -18.40
N ARG A 199 -3.93 -4.73 -18.55
CA ARG A 199 -4.47 -6.06 -18.22
C ARG A 199 -4.55 -6.26 -16.71
N CYS A 200 -3.56 -5.79 -15.94
CA CYS A 200 -3.64 -5.82 -14.48
C CYS A 200 -4.85 -5.04 -13.96
N GLU A 201 -5.10 -3.85 -14.49
CA GLU A 201 -6.26 -3.04 -14.14
C GLU A 201 -7.57 -3.74 -14.43
N LYS A 202 -7.71 -4.35 -15.63
CA LYS A 202 -8.91 -5.12 -16.00
C LYS A 202 -9.15 -6.29 -15.06
N ILE A 203 -8.12 -7.07 -14.75
CA ILE A 203 -8.23 -8.22 -13.82
C ILE A 203 -8.68 -7.74 -12.43
N ILE A 204 -8.13 -6.64 -11.92
CA ILE A 204 -8.53 -6.08 -10.64
C ILE A 204 -10.01 -5.68 -10.67
N MET A 205 -10.46 -5.00 -11.72
CA MET A 205 -11.86 -4.56 -11.83
C MET A 205 -12.83 -5.72 -11.98
N GLU A 206 -12.49 -6.76 -12.76
CA GLU A 206 -13.29 -7.98 -12.92
C GLU A 206 -13.49 -8.75 -11.59
N CYS A 207 -12.56 -8.64 -10.65
CA CYS A 207 -12.66 -9.27 -9.33
C CYS A 207 -13.52 -8.50 -8.32
N LEU A 208 -14.12 -7.37 -8.71
CA LEU A 208 -14.99 -6.58 -7.82
C LEU A 208 -16.47 -6.95 -7.93
N GLU A 209 -16.82 -7.67 -8.99
CA GLU A 209 -18.16 -8.22 -9.24
C GLU A 209 -18.40 -9.46 -8.35
#